data_32b9b28a6e76d8444997d02b51b89ec9
#
_entry.id   32b9b28a6e76d8444997d02b51b89ec9
#
_cell.length_a   1.000
_cell.length_b   1.000
_cell.length_c   1.000
_cell.angle_alpha   90.00
_cell.angle_beta   90.00
_cell.angle_gamma   90.00
#
_symmetry.space_group_name_H-M   'P 1'
#
loop_
_entity.id
_entity.type
_entity.pdbx_description
1 polymer ?
#
loop_
_entity_poly.entity_id
_entity_poly.type
_entity_poly.pdbx_seq_one_letter_code
_entity_poly.pdbx_strand_id
1 'polypeptide(L)'
;MIPDSLRGNPVAAALDDIAAAAKFELDELTVEIAPENILEALRRVKEDLKFERLSTVTGVDRYPEEPRFEVVYHLQSIAGKQRLRLKARVSGENPEIESACGVYRAANWYERETFDLYGVKFLHHPNLTRIMLPDDWEGHPLRKDVPVTGTRY
;
A
#
# COMPACT_ATOMS: atom_id res chain seq x y z
N MET A 1 13.32 -0.52 -12.60
CA MET A 1 13.71 0.36 -13.76
C MET A 1 12.45 0.99 -14.33
N ILE A 2 12.40 2.30 -14.34
CA ILE A 2 11.24 3.05 -14.85
C ILE A 2 11.31 3.21 -16.39
N PRO A 3 10.17 3.38 -17.09
CA PRO A 3 10.13 3.67 -18.51
C PRO A 3 10.87 4.95 -18.86
N ASP A 4 11.52 4.97 -20.05
CA ASP A 4 12.28 6.14 -20.52
C ASP A 4 11.42 7.42 -20.59
N SER A 5 10.12 7.27 -20.84
CA SER A 5 9.16 8.38 -20.86
C SER A 5 9.01 9.09 -19.51
N LEU A 6 9.39 8.43 -18.41
CA LEU A 6 9.27 8.96 -17.05
C LEU A 6 10.60 9.42 -16.44
N ARG A 7 11.72 9.30 -17.16
CA ARG A 7 13.03 9.73 -16.67
C ARG A 7 13.12 11.23 -16.37
N GLY A 8 12.27 12.04 -17.01
CA GLY A 8 12.16 13.47 -16.73
C GLY A 8 11.32 13.80 -15.49
N ASN A 9 10.64 12.81 -14.90
CA ASN A 9 9.85 13.02 -13.69
C ASN A 9 10.76 12.85 -12.45
N PRO A 10 10.95 13.90 -11.63
CA PRO A 10 11.88 13.84 -10.50
C PRO A 10 11.50 12.79 -9.45
N VAL A 11 10.21 12.54 -9.27
CA VAL A 11 9.72 11.53 -8.30
C VAL A 11 10.01 10.12 -8.81
N ALA A 12 9.74 9.86 -10.09
CA ALA A 12 10.05 8.58 -10.70
C ALA A 12 11.56 8.32 -10.69
N ALA A 13 12.37 9.32 -11.05
CA ALA A 13 13.82 9.21 -11.06
C ALA A 13 14.42 8.91 -9.67
N ALA A 14 13.85 9.50 -8.61
CA ALA A 14 14.31 9.27 -7.24
C ALA A 14 13.98 7.86 -6.70
N LEU A 15 13.09 7.14 -7.36
CA LEU A 15 12.69 5.77 -6.99
C LEU A 15 13.18 4.71 -7.99
N ASP A 16 13.88 5.08 -9.06
CA ASP A 16 14.23 4.17 -10.17
C ASP A 16 15.02 2.93 -9.72
N ASP A 17 15.91 3.09 -8.75
CA ASP A 17 16.76 2.01 -8.22
C ASP A 17 15.97 0.92 -7.45
N ILE A 18 14.81 1.28 -6.91
CA ILE A 18 13.94 0.37 -6.13
C ILE A 18 12.59 0.09 -6.78
N ALA A 19 12.26 0.79 -7.86
CA ALA A 19 11.01 0.62 -8.59
C ALA A 19 11.04 -0.63 -9.47
N ALA A 20 10.02 -1.48 -9.33
CA ALA A 20 9.77 -2.60 -10.25
C ALA A 20 9.12 -2.13 -11.55
N ALA A 21 8.17 -1.21 -11.46
CA ALA A 21 7.51 -0.59 -12.61
C ALA A 21 7.00 0.81 -12.24
N ALA A 22 6.77 1.64 -13.25
CA ALA A 22 6.14 2.95 -13.07
C ALA A 22 5.29 3.32 -14.28
N LYS A 23 4.20 4.05 -14.04
CA LYS A 23 3.34 4.61 -15.07
C LYS A 23 2.80 5.97 -14.64
N PHE A 24 2.52 6.82 -15.62
CA PHE A 24 1.89 8.11 -15.41
C PHE A 24 0.60 8.17 -16.26
N GLU A 25 -0.53 8.25 -15.59
CA GLU A 25 -1.83 8.29 -16.21
C GLU A 25 -2.77 9.20 -15.41
N LEU A 26 -3.62 9.94 -16.10
CA LEU A 26 -4.62 10.83 -15.48
C LEU A 26 -4.01 11.79 -14.45
N ASP A 27 -2.85 12.35 -14.76
CA ASP A 27 -2.10 13.28 -13.88
C ASP A 27 -1.65 12.67 -12.55
N GLU A 28 -1.50 11.36 -12.49
CA GLU A 28 -1.05 10.62 -11.30
C GLU A 28 0.08 9.65 -11.65
N LEU A 29 1.19 9.77 -10.92
CA LEU A 29 2.29 8.81 -10.98
C LEU A 29 1.97 7.60 -10.11
N THR A 30 2.08 6.41 -10.69
CA THR A 30 2.01 5.15 -9.98
C THR A 30 3.35 4.45 -10.08
N VAL A 31 3.92 4.03 -8.96
CA VAL A 31 5.17 3.28 -8.89
C VAL A 31 4.93 1.97 -8.14
N GLU A 32 5.34 0.87 -8.76
CA GLU A 32 5.33 -0.44 -8.12
C GLU A 32 6.66 -0.69 -7.42
N ILE A 33 6.60 -1.02 -6.14
CA ILE A 33 7.75 -1.23 -5.26
C ILE A 33 7.67 -2.65 -4.71
N ALA A 34 8.82 -3.34 -4.66
CA ALA A 34 8.89 -4.62 -3.97
C ALA A 34 8.57 -4.43 -2.46
N PRO A 35 7.82 -5.34 -1.82
CA PRO A 35 7.37 -5.15 -0.43
C PRO A 35 8.51 -4.90 0.56
N GLU A 36 9.66 -5.51 0.34
CA GLU A 36 10.87 -5.32 1.16
C GLU A 36 11.45 -3.90 1.08
N ASN A 37 11.17 -3.17 0.01
CA ASN A 37 11.66 -1.80 -0.21
C ASN A 37 10.64 -0.71 0.13
N ILE A 38 9.45 -1.09 0.61
CA ILE A 38 8.36 -0.13 0.81
C ILE A 38 8.69 0.97 1.83
N LEU A 39 9.36 0.62 2.93
CA LEU A 39 9.75 1.62 3.95
C LEU A 39 10.77 2.61 3.41
N GLU A 40 11.73 2.13 2.64
CA GLU A 40 12.73 2.98 2.02
C GLU A 40 12.08 3.94 1.03
N ALA A 41 11.16 3.44 0.19
CA ALA A 41 10.40 4.26 -0.73
C ALA A 41 9.59 5.35 -0.01
N LEU A 42 8.87 4.98 1.05
CA LEU A 42 8.07 5.92 1.85
C LEU A 42 8.91 7.00 2.53
N ARG A 43 10.11 6.64 3.04
CA ARG A 43 11.05 7.61 3.64
C ARG A 43 11.54 8.61 2.60
N ARG A 44 12.04 8.15 1.45
CA ARG A 44 12.51 9.02 0.35
C ARG A 44 11.40 9.96 -0.11
N VAL A 45 10.21 9.43 -0.30
CA VAL A 45 9.05 10.22 -0.74
C VAL A 45 8.70 11.31 0.27
N LYS A 46 8.75 11.01 1.57
CA LYS A 46 8.45 11.99 2.61
C LYS A 46 9.56 13.01 2.81
N GLU A 47 10.80 12.55 2.98
CA GLU A 47 11.92 13.38 3.40
C GLU A 47 12.51 14.19 2.24
N ASP A 48 12.76 13.54 1.11
CA ASP A 48 13.44 14.15 -0.04
C ASP A 48 12.46 14.81 -1.00
N LEU A 49 11.33 14.15 -1.29
CA LEU A 49 10.36 14.58 -2.29
C LEU A 49 9.19 15.39 -1.72
N LYS A 50 9.14 15.57 -0.40
CA LYS A 50 8.17 16.43 0.31
C LYS A 50 6.70 16.02 0.09
N PHE A 51 6.44 14.71 0.06
CA PHE A 51 5.09 14.19 0.17
C PHE A 51 4.72 14.01 1.65
N GLU A 52 4.30 15.09 2.27
CA GLU A 52 4.05 15.18 3.71
C GLU A 52 2.77 14.46 4.15
N ARG A 53 1.85 14.18 3.22
CA ARG A 53 0.56 13.57 3.53
C ARG A 53 0.42 12.17 2.97
N LEU A 54 0.13 11.22 3.84
CA LEU A 54 -0.43 9.92 3.48
C LEU A 54 -1.95 10.03 3.52
N SER A 55 -2.60 9.95 2.36
CA SER A 55 -4.04 10.08 2.23
C SER A 55 -4.77 8.79 2.61
N THR A 56 -4.23 7.64 2.23
CA THR A 56 -4.77 6.33 2.61
C THR A 56 -3.76 5.21 2.36
N VAL A 57 -3.96 4.11 3.07
CA VAL A 57 -3.41 2.79 2.74
C VAL A 57 -4.58 1.85 2.57
N THR A 58 -4.64 1.12 1.49
CA THR A 58 -5.73 0.18 1.21
C THR A 58 -5.22 -1.10 0.58
N GLY A 59 -6.06 -2.12 0.52
CA GLY A 59 -5.77 -3.40 -0.10
C GLY A 59 -6.60 -3.64 -1.35
N VAL A 60 -6.04 -4.39 -2.28
CA VAL A 60 -6.74 -4.94 -3.43
C VAL A 60 -6.46 -6.44 -3.48
N ASP A 61 -7.50 -7.23 -3.56
CA ASP A 61 -7.38 -8.67 -3.77
C ASP A 61 -7.39 -8.96 -5.28
N ARG A 62 -6.29 -9.54 -5.79
CA ARG A 62 -6.11 -9.92 -7.18
C ARG A 62 -6.43 -11.40 -7.45
N TYR A 63 -7.06 -12.08 -6.49
CA TYR A 63 -7.42 -13.49 -6.65
C TYR A 63 -8.01 -13.78 -8.05
N PRO A 64 -7.59 -14.84 -8.76
CA PRO A 64 -6.66 -15.90 -8.32
C PRO A 64 -5.17 -15.64 -8.66
N GLU A 65 -4.78 -14.42 -9.01
CA GLU A 65 -3.39 -14.07 -9.34
C GLU A 65 -2.48 -14.13 -8.10
N GLU A 66 -1.20 -14.46 -8.35
CA GLU A 66 -0.14 -14.42 -7.33
C GLU A 66 1.02 -13.55 -7.84
N PRO A 67 1.59 -12.62 -7.02
CA PRO A 67 1.24 -12.31 -5.64
C PRO A 67 -0.18 -11.71 -5.53
N ARG A 68 -0.95 -12.23 -4.55
CA ARG A 68 -2.41 -12.04 -4.50
C ARG A 68 -2.83 -10.64 -4.07
N PHE A 69 -2.28 -10.15 -2.94
CA PHE A 69 -2.73 -8.87 -2.39
C PHE A 69 -1.84 -7.73 -2.86
N GLU A 70 -2.48 -6.63 -3.23
CA GLU A 70 -1.81 -5.38 -3.57
C GLU A 70 -2.10 -4.37 -2.48
N VAL A 71 -1.06 -3.89 -1.81
CA VAL A 71 -1.16 -2.79 -0.84
C VAL A 71 -0.89 -1.48 -1.57
N VAL A 72 -1.82 -0.56 -1.48
CA VAL A 72 -1.82 0.70 -2.22
C VAL A 72 -1.70 1.87 -1.25
N TYR A 73 -0.69 2.71 -1.45
CA TYR A 73 -0.44 3.92 -0.68
C TYR A 73 -0.72 5.14 -1.57
N HIS A 74 -1.64 5.98 -1.13
CA HIS A 74 -1.89 7.27 -1.78
C HIS A 74 -1.23 8.39 -0.99
N LEU A 75 -0.31 9.08 -1.65
CA LEU A 75 0.53 10.12 -1.08
C LEU A 75 0.30 11.44 -1.78
N GLN A 76 0.45 12.53 -1.05
CA GLN A 76 0.19 13.87 -1.56
C GLN A 76 1.24 14.86 -1.08
N SER A 77 1.79 15.62 -2.02
CA SER A 77 2.54 16.83 -1.73
C SER A 77 1.60 18.03 -1.89
N ILE A 78 1.29 18.68 -0.78
CA ILE A 78 0.38 19.85 -0.77
C ILE A 78 1.07 21.03 -1.43
N ALA A 79 2.29 21.31 -1.06
CA ALA A 79 3.08 22.41 -1.62
C ALA A 79 3.36 22.20 -3.13
N GLY A 80 3.74 21.00 -3.52
CA GLY A 80 4.01 20.62 -4.92
C GLY A 80 2.75 20.36 -5.76
N LYS A 81 1.57 20.31 -5.14
CA LYS A 81 0.29 19.97 -5.79
C LYS A 81 0.34 18.68 -6.60
N GLN A 82 1.05 17.68 -6.08
CA GLN A 82 1.30 16.41 -6.74
C GLN A 82 0.67 15.27 -5.96
N ARG A 83 0.26 14.23 -6.69
CA ARG A 83 -0.20 12.95 -6.17
C ARG A 83 0.74 11.85 -6.58
N LEU A 84 0.93 10.90 -5.70
CA LEU A 84 1.74 9.71 -5.94
C LEU A 84 0.99 8.49 -5.40
N ARG A 85 0.97 7.43 -6.19
CA ARG A 85 0.49 6.12 -5.76
C ARG A 85 1.66 5.15 -5.74
N LEU A 86 1.94 4.57 -4.56
CA LEU A 86 2.85 3.45 -4.44
C LEU A 86 2.04 2.16 -4.30
N LYS A 87 2.49 1.10 -4.93
CA LYS A 87 1.88 -0.21 -4.87
C LYS A 87 2.92 -1.26 -4.52
N ALA A 88 2.56 -2.17 -3.63
CA ALA A 88 3.38 -3.33 -3.31
C ALA A 88 2.51 -4.58 -3.33
N ARG A 89 2.97 -5.64 -4.00
CA ARG A 89 2.25 -6.90 -4.06
C ARG A 89 2.84 -7.90 -3.08
N VAL A 90 1.98 -8.53 -2.28
CA VAL A 90 2.35 -9.52 -1.27
C VAL A 90 1.65 -10.85 -1.54
N SER A 91 2.30 -11.93 -1.13
CA SER A 91 1.79 -13.31 -1.32
C SER A 91 0.42 -13.51 -0.68
N GLY A 92 -0.42 -14.32 -1.32
CA GLY A 92 -1.70 -14.75 -0.75
C GLY A 92 -1.56 -15.75 0.39
N GLU A 93 -0.48 -16.52 0.42
CA GLU A 93 -0.22 -17.52 1.45
C GLU A 93 0.23 -16.88 2.78
N ASN A 94 1.16 -15.93 2.70
CA ASN A 94 1.66 -15.18 3.85
C ASN A 94 1.73 -13.69 3.53
N PRO A 95 0.60 -12.97 3.59
CA PRO A 95 0.53 -11.57 3.20
C PRO A 95 1.10 -10.67 4.31
N GLU A 96 2.39 -10.37 4.22
CA GLU A 96 3.11 -9.54 5.17
C GLU A 96 3.83 -8.39 4.47
N ILE A 97 3.83 -7.21 5.09
CA ILE A 97 4.54 -6.02 4.64
C ILE A 97 4.89 -5.17 5.87
N GLU A 98 5.99 -4.42 5.81
CA GLU A 98 6.35 -3.51 6.90
C GLU A 98 5.33 -2.40 7.12
N SER A 99 5.04 -2.09 8.37
CA SER A 99 4.17 -0.98 8.75
C SER A 99 4.76 0.37 8.37
N ALA A 100 3.95 1.24 7.78
CA ALA A 100 4.32 2.62 7.47
C ALA A 100 4.17 3.58 8.67
N CYS A 101 3.74 3.10 9.83
CA CYS A 101 3.46 3.95 11.01
C CYS A 101 4.68 4.74 11.49
N GLY A 102 5.89 4.21 11.34
CA GLY A 102 7.14 4.90 11.68
C GLY A 102 7.45 6.08 10.76
N VAL A 103 6.90 6.12 9.57
CA VAL A 103 7.08 7.19 8.59
C VAL A 103 5.88 8.14 8.59
N TYR A 104 4.66 7.58 8.54
CA TYR A 104 3.41 8.32 8.55
C TYR A 104 2.49 7.83 9.66
N ARG A 105 2.24 8.62 10.68
CA ARG A 105 1.36 8.24 11.80
C ARG A 105 -0.08 7.90 11.35
N ALA A 106 -0.54 8.57 10.30
CA ALA A 106 -1.87 8.31 9.72
C ALA A 106 -2.05 6.88 9.21
N ALA A 107 -0.96 6.17 8.91
CA ALA A 107 -0.99 4.78 8.46
C ALA A 107 -1.65 3.83 9.48
N ASN A 108 -1.57 4.13 10.78
CA ASN A 108 -2.06 3.26 11.84
C ASN A 108 -3.48 2.73 11.58
N TRP A 109 -4.43 3.64 11.34
CA TRP A 109 -5.84 3.28 11.15
C TRP A 109 -6.08 2.57 9.82
N TYR A 110 -5.47 3.04 8.74
CA TYR A 110 -5.60 2.45 7.41
C TYR A 110 -5.00 1.04 7.32
N GLU A 111 -3.88 0.80 8.00
CA GLU A 111 -3.25 -0.51 8.07
C GLU A 111 -4.11 -1.50 8.88
N ARG A 112 -4.71 -1.06 9.98
CA ARG A 112 -5.64 -1.88 10.75
C ARG A 112 -6.88 -2.25 9.93
N GLU A 113 -7.44 -1.31 9.16
CA GLU A 113 -8.56 -1.58 8.26
C GLU A 113 -8.18 -2.62 7.19
N THR A 114 -7.03 -2.46 6.56
CA THR A 114 -6.54 -3.39 5.54
C THR A 114 -6.26 -4.78 6.12
N PHE A 115 -5.68 -4.85 7.32
CA PHE A 115 -5.51 -6.08 8.06
C PHE A 115 -6.87 -6.74 8.37
N ASP A 116 -7.82 -5.98 8.88
CA ASP A 116 -9.13 -6.47 9.28
C ASP A 116 -9.90 -7.06 8.10
N LEU A 117 -9.95 -6.37 6.98
CA LEU A 117 -10.78 -6.73 5.83
C LEU A 117 -10.11 -7.72 4.86
N TYR A 118 -8.79 -7.72 4.72
CA TYR A 118 -8.04 -8.57 3.79
C TYR A 118 -7.09 -9.56 4.47
N GLY A 119 -6.71 -9.34 5.72
CA GLY A 119 -5.77 -10.19 6.46
C GLY A 119 -4.30 -9.94 6.10
N VAL A 120 -3.97 -8.79 5.55
CA VAL A 120 -2.57 -8.38 5.35
C VAL A 120 -1.97 -7.97 6.68
N LYS A 121 -0.87 -8.60 7.08
CA LYS A 121 -0.15 -8.27 8.31
C LYS A 121 0.85 -7.15 8.06
N PHE A 122 0.74 -6.10 8.85
CA PHE A 122 1.70 -5.01 8.86
C PHE A 122 2.72 -5.23 9.99
N LEU A 123 3.92 -5.64 9.61
CA LEU A 123 5.00 -5.96 10.55
C LEU A 123 5.42 -4.72 11.33
N HIS A 124 5.67 -4.88 12.62
CA HIS A 124 6.05 -3.79 13.55
C HIS A 124 5.00 -2.68 13.69
N HIS A 125 3.76 -2.98 13.37
CA HIS A 125 2.64 -2.08 13.67
C HIS A 125 2.49 -1.96 15.20
N PRO A 126 2.26 -0.75 15.74
CA PRO A 126 2.19 -0.54 17.19
C PRO A 126 1.04 -1.28 17.88
N ASN A 127 -0.08 -1.52 17.18
CA ASN A 127 -1.24 -2.23 17.72
C ASN A 127 -2.13 -2.75 16.58
N LEU A 128 -1.75 -3.86 15.96
CA LEU A 128 -2.48 -4.43 14.82
C LEU A 128 -3.70 -5.23 15.31
N THR A 129 -4.79 -4.55 15.57
CA THR A 129 -6.08 -5.12 15.99
C THR A 129 -7.17 -4.75 15.01
N ARG A 130 -8.26 -5.52 15.01
CA ARG A 130 -9.43 -5.21 14.17
C ARG A 130 -10.00 -3.84 14.50
N ILE A 131 -10.62 -3.19 13.54
CA ILE A 131 -11.20 -1.85 13.66
C ILE A 131 -12.63 -1.77 13.11
N MET A 132 -12.92 -2.49 12.03
CA MET A 132 -14.22 -2.49 11.36
C MET A 132 -15.12 -3.62 11.85
N LEU A 133 -14.54 -4.74 12.24
CA LEU A 133 -15.23 -5.95 12.67
C LEU A 133 -15.01 -6.18 14.18
N PRO A 134 -15.92 -6.93 14.85
CA PRO A 134 -15.71 -7.35 16.23
C PRO A 134 -14.41 -8.17 16.40
N ASP A 135 -13.82 -8.13 17.58
CA ASP A 135 -12.53 -8.80 17.86
C ASP A 135 -12.62 -10.33 17.69
N ASP A 136 -13.81 -10.90 17.93
CA ASP A 136 -14.10 -12.33 17.79
C ASP A 136 -14.54 -12.74 16.38
N TRP A 137 -14.53 -11.82 15.41
CA TRP A 137 -14.89 -12.14 14.03
C TRP A 137 -13.84 -13.05 13.40
N GLU A 138 -14.28 -14.13 12.74
CA GLU A 138 -13.42 -15.03 12.01
C GLU A 138 -13.38 -14.69 10.52
N GLY A 139 -12.17 -14.70 9.96
CA GLY A 139 -11.94 -14.45 8.53
C GLY A 139 -11.83 -12.97 8.15
N HIS A 140 -11.74 -12.74 6.84
CA HIS A 140 -11.51 -11.44 6.23
C HIS A 140 -12.50 -11.23 5.07
N PRO A 141 -13.57 -10.44 5.28
CA PRO A 141 -14.76 -10.48 4.43
C PRO A 141 -14.56 -9.89 3.03
N LEU A 142 -13.54 -9.07 2.79
CA LEU A 142 -13.31 -8.50 1.46
C LEU A 142 -12.41 -9.36 0.55
N ARG A 143 -11.98 -10.53 1.02
CA ARG A 143 -11.31 -11.49 0.14
C ARG A 143 -12.29 -12.03 -0.89
N LYS A 144 -11.85 -12.14 -2.15
CA LYS A 144 -12.70 -12.57 -3.27
C LYS A 144 -13.13 -14.02 -3.22
N ASP A 145 -12.45 -14.87 -2.46
CA ASP A 145 -12.83 -16.25 -2.17
C ASP A 145 -13.86 -16.39 -1.04
N VAL A 146 -14.23 -15.28 -0.40
CA VAL A 146 -15.33 -15.24 0.58
C VAL A 146 -16.63 -14.91 -0.14
N PRO A 147 -17.74 -15.68 0.08
CA PRO A 147 -19.02 -15.38 -0.56
C PRO A 147 -19.58 -14.01 -0.16
N VAL A 148 -20.12 -13.26 -1.15
CA VAL A 148 -20.72 -11.94 -0.92
C VAL A 148 -21.91 -12.00 0.05
N THR A 149 -22.63 -13.13 0.04
CA THR A 149 -23.76 -13.37 0.96
C THR A 149 -23.33 -13.67 2.39
N GLY A 150 -22.02 -13.78 2.62
CA GLY A 150 -21.46 -14.22 3.91
C GLY A 150 -21.68 -15.70 4.17
N THR A 151 -21.00 -16.20 5.18
CA THR A 151 -21.21 -17.54 5.72
C THR A 151 -22.22 -17.42 6.87
N ARG A 152 -23.49 -17.31 6.55
CA ARG A 152 -24.53 -17.48 7.57
C ARG A 152 -24.79 -18.98 7.72
N TYR A 153 -24.52 -19.49 8.89
CA TYR A 153 -24.92 -20.78 9.35
C TYR A 153 -26.20 -20.63 10.20
#